data_a4c76f476813ece8c453bc9a14bf699b
#
_entry.id   a4c76f476813ece8c453bc9a14bf699b
#
_cell.length_a   1.000
_cell.length_b   1.000
_cell.length_c   1.000
_cell.angle_alpha   90.00
_cell.angle_beta   90.00
_cell.angle_gamma   90.00
#
_symmetry.space_group_name_H-M   'P 1'
#
loop_
_entity.id
_entity.type
_entity.pdbx_description
1 polymer ?
#
loop_
_entity_poly.entity_id
_entity_poly.type
_entity_poly.pdbx_seq_one_letter_code
_entity_poly.pdbx_strand_id
1 'polypeptide(L)'
;IAWLATAYRMSFSREINLGLAQHEFELFCQPLLNARSQQCIGVEILLRWNNPRQGWISPDVFIPIAEEHHLIVPLTRYVMAETIRQRHVFPMSSQFHVGINVAPSHFRRGVLIKDLNQYWFSAHPIQQLILEITERDALLDVDYRIARELHRKNVKLAIDDFGTGNSSFSWLETLRPDVLKIDKSFTAAIGSDAVNSTVTDIIIALGQRLNIELVAEGVETQEQAKYLRRHGVHILQGYLYAQPMPLRDFPKWLAGSQPPPAQHNGHITPIMPLR
;
A
#
# COMPACT_ATOMS: atom_id res chain seq x y z
N ILE A 1 10.63 4.28 -36.31
CA ILE A 1 10.21 3.47 -35.13
C ILE A 1 10.11 4.38 -33.89
N ALA A 2 11.14 5.16 -33.54
CA ALA A 2 11.11 6.05 -32.37
C ALA A 2 9.97 7.11 -32.44
N TRP A 3 9.76 7.70 -33.61
CA TRP A 3 8.68 8.67 -33.82
C TRP A 3 7.28 8.08 -33.64
N LEU A 4 7.06 6.86 -34.10
CA LEU A 4 5.79 6.16 -33.89
C LEU A 4 5.53 5.87 -32.42
N ALA A 5 6.55 5.48 -31.66
CA ALA A 5 6.44 5.26 -30.22
C ALA A 5 6.11 6.56 -29.48
N THR A 6 6.73 7.68 -29.85
CA THR A 6 6.45 8.99 -29.27
C THR A 6 5.03 9.47 -29.60
N ALA A 7 4.59 9.33 -30.85
CA ALA A 7 3.24 9.68 -31.28
C ALA A 7 2.18 8.84 -30.53
N TYR A 8 2.45 7.54 -30.35
CA TYR A 8 1.59 6.65 -29.57
C TYR A 8 1.47 7.12 -28.12
N ARG A 9 2.59 7.42 -27.46
CA ARG A 9 2.59 7.89 -26.06
C ARG A 9 1.88 9.23 -25.89
N MET A 10 2.06 10.16 -26.83
CA MET A 10 1.33 11.43 -26.82
C MET A 10 -0.17 11.25 -27.01
N SER A 11 -0.59 10.35 -27.88
CA SER A 11 -1.99 9.99 -28.07
C SER A 11 -2.56 9.37 -26.77
N PHE A 12 -1.80 8.49 -26.15
CA PHE A 12 -2.20 7.79 -24.93
C PHE A 12 -2.30 8.73 -23.73
N SER A 13 -1.42 9.73 -23.61
CA SER A 13 -1.53 10.75 -22.57
C SER A 13 -2.81 11.59 -22.67
N ARG A 14 -3.25 11.88 -23.89
CA ARG A 14 -4.56 12.53 -24.12
C ARG A 14 -5.73 11.64 -23.68
N GLU A 15 -5.63 10.34 -23.93
CA GLU A 15 -6.66 9.38 -23.46
C GLU A 15 -6.71 9.29 -21.96
N ILE A 16 -5.58 9.34 -21.24
CA ILE A 16 -5.56 9.42 -19.78
C ILE A 16 -6.29 10.66 -19.29
N ASN A 17 -6.02 11.81 -19.88
CA ASN A 17 -6.67 13.08 -19.52
C ASN A 17 -8.19 13.04 -19.75
N LEU A 18 -8.61 12.51 -20.90
CA LEU A 18 -10.02 12.29 -21.20
C LEU A 18 -10.67 11.30 -20.23
N GLY A 19 -10.00 10.19 -19.95
CA GLY A 19 -10.47 9.18 -19.01
C GLY A 19 -10.70 9.74 -17.61
N LEU A 20 -9.81 10.62 -17.16
CA LEU A 20 -9.97 11.30 -15.88
C LEU A 20 -11.22 12.22 -15.90
N ALA A 21 -11.42 12.97 -16.96
CA ALA A 21 -12.60 13.85 -17.13
C ALA A 21 -13.91 13.07 -17.29
N GLN A 22 -13.87 11.89 -17.91
CA GLN A 22 -15.04 11.06 -18.21
C GLN A 22 -15.31 9.95 -17.17
N HIS A 23 -14.63 9.97 -16.02
CA HIS A 23 -14.81 9.00 -14.93
C HIS A 23 -14.54 7.54 -15.34
N GLU A 24 -13.56 7.31 -16.19
CA GLU A 24 -13.14 5.97 -16.62
C GLU A 24 -12.25 5.27 -15.57
N PHE A 25 -11.73 6.02 -14.60
CA PHE A 25 -10.90 5.48 -13.53
C PHE A 25 -11.75 5.04 -12.34
N GLU A 26 -11.40 3.87 -11.81
CA GLU A 26 -12.08 3.26 -10.65
C GLU A 26 -11.06 2.89 -9.57
N LEU A 27 -11.46 3.04 -8.32
CA LEU A 27 -10.65 2.58 -7.19
C LEU A 27 -10.94 1.11 -6.88
N PHE A 28 -9.85 0.34 -6.83
CA PHE A 28 -9.81 -0.98 -6.23
C PHE A 28 -9.08 -0.89 -4.91
N CYS A 29 -9.22 -1.92 -4.09
CA CYS A 29 -8.42 -2.07 -2.88
C CYS A 29 -7.99 -3.52 -2.71
N GLN A 30 -6.85 -3.69 -2.05
CA GLN A 30 -6.39 -5.00 -1.61
C GLN A 30 -6.21 -4.98 -0.09
N PRO A 31 -6.83 -5.91 0.64
CA PRO A 31 -6.76 -5.99 2.09
C PRO A 31 -5.36 -6.28 2.62
N LEU A 32 -5.07 -5.67 3.76
CA LEU A 32 -3.88 -5.88 4.58
C LEU A 32 -4.30 -6.58 5.87
N LEU A 33 -3.69 -7.72 6.19
CA LEU A 33 -4.04 -8.51 7.36
C LEU A 33 -2.93 -8.50 8.40
N ASN A 34 -3.31 -8.36 9.65
CA ASN A 34 -2.39 -8.60 10.75
C ASN A 34 -1.96 -10.07 10.74
N ALA A 35 -0.65 -10.32 10.73
CA ALA A 35 -0.12 -11.68 10.60
C ALA A 35 -0.49 -12.60 11.77
N ARG A 36 -0.67 -12.04 12.98
CA ARG A 36 -1.00 -12.80 14.18
C ARG A 36 -2.49 -13.01 14.37
N SER A 37 -3.27 -11.92 14.32
CA SER A 37 -4.72 -11.96 14.54
C SER A 37 -5.51 -12.40 13.32
N GLN A 38 -4.91 -12.31 12.12
CA GLN A 38 -5.56 -12.53 10.81
C GLN A 38 -6.74 -11.57 10.54
N GLN A 39 -6.84 -10.51 11.30
CA GLN A 39 -7.83 -9.45 11.06
C GLN A 39 -7.35 -8.47 9.99
N CYS A 40 -8.28 -8.00 9.18
CA CYS A 40 -8.00 -6.91 8.24
C CYS A 40 -7.78 -5.61 9.01
N ILE A 41 -6.62 -5.00 8.83
CA ILE A 41 -6.21 -3.76 9.51
C ILE A 41 -6.06 -2.59 8.56
N GLY A 42 -6.26 -2.80 7.28
CA GLY A 42 -6.14 -1.74 6.29
C GLY A 42 -6.35 -2.25 4.88
N VAL A 43 -6.20 -1.34 3.97
CA VAL A 43 -6.23 -1.60 2.53
C VAL A 43 -5.16 -0.79 1.81
N GLU A 44 -4.65 -1.33 0.72
CA GLU A 44 -3.95 -0.56 -0.29
C GLU A 44 -4.93 -0.16 -1.39
N ILE A 45 -4.97 1.13 -1.72
CA ILE A 45 -5.80 1.65 -2.81
C ILE A 45 -5.07 1.50 -4.13
N LEU A 46 -5.74 0.91 -5.10
CA LEU A 46 -5.19 0.59 -6.41
C LEU A 46 -6.06 1.23 -7.50
N LEU A 47 -5.44 2.05 -8.34
CA LEU A 47 -6.13 2.68 -9.45
C LEU A 47 -6.32 1.69 -10.60
N ARG A 48 -7.51 1.69 -11.19
CA ARG A 48 -7.84 0.88 -12.38
C ARG A 48 -8.44 1.79 -13.44
N TRP A 49 -8.14 1.49 -14.68
CA TRP A 49 -8.67 2.23 -15.82
C TRP A 49 -9.47 1.32 -16.74
N ASN A 50 -10.75 1.61 -16.85
CA ASN A 50 -11.65 0.95 -17.80
C ASN A 50 -11.94 1.89 -18.96
N ASN A 51 -11.17 1.75 -20.03
CA ASN A 51 -11.35 2.56 -21.24
C ASN A 51 -12.52 2.01 -22.08
N PRO A 52 -13.46 2.86 -22.54
CA PRO A 52 -14.62 2.40 -23.30
C PRO A 52 -14.30 1.65 -24.58
N ARG A 53 -13.13 1.92 -25.20
CA ARG A 53 -12.72 1.30 -26.46
C ARG A 53 -11.79 0.11 -26.26
N GLN A 54 -10.91 0.16 -25.26
CA GLN A 54 -9.85 -0.84 -25.05
C GLN A 54 -10.14 -1.78 -23.87
N GLY A 55 -11.17 -1.49 -23.07
CA GLY A 55 -11.44 -2.23 -21.83
C GLY A 55 -10.45 -1.88 -20.72
N TRP A 56 -10.17 -2.83 -19.84
CA TRP A 56 -9.26 -2.64 -18.73
C TRP A 56 -7.82 -2.47 -19.21
N ILE A 57 -7.20 -1.35 -18.87
CA ILE A 57 -5.80 -1.04 -19.17
C ILE A 57 -5.00 -1.22 -17.88
N SER A 58 -3.91 -2.02 -17.96
CA SER A 58 -3.05 -2.30 -16.82
C SER A 58 -2.37 -1.03 -16.29
N PRO A 59 -2.27 -0.86 -14.95
CA PRO A 59 -1.46 0.18 -14.34
C PRO A 59 0.00 0.18 -14.82
N ASP A 60 0.57 -0.99 -15.08
CA ASP A 60 1.93 -1.12 -15.62
C ASP A 60 2.10 -0.45 -16.97
N VAL A 61 1.01 -0.22 -17.70
CA VAL A 61 0.99 0.47 -18.97
C VAL A 61 0.75 1.96 -18.80
N PHE A 62 -0.29 2.37 -18.08
CA PHE A 62 -0.68 3.78 -18.03
C PHE A 62 0.08 4.61 -16.99
N ILE A 63 0.53 4.04 -15.87
CA ILE A 63 1.26 4.78 -14.83
C ILE A 63 2.59 5.36 -15.35
N PRO A 64 3.47 4.58 -16.02
CA PRO A 64 4.71 5.15 -16.59
C PRO A 64 4.45 6.27 -17.59
N ILE A 65 3.41 6.15 -18.41
CA ILE A 65 3.02 7.21 -19.37
C ILE A 65 2.51 8.45 -18.64
N ALA A 66 1.71 8.25 -17.58
CA ALA A 66 1.24 9.36 -16.74
C ALA A 66 2.40 10.09 -16.05
N GLU A 67 3.42 9.38 -15.59
CA GLU A 67 4.62 9.98 -15.01
C GLU A 67 5.40 10.79 -16.04
N GLU A 68 5.66 10.21 -17.21
CA GLU A 68 6.41 10.87 -18.30
C GLU A 68 5.72 12.15 -18.78
N HIS A 69 4.40 12.18 -18.80
CA HIS A 69 3.59 13.32 -19.28
C HIS A 69 3.00 14.19 -18.18
N HIS A 70 3.51 14.11 -16.95
CA HIS A 70 3.09 14.92 -15.81
C HIS A 70 1.60 14.77 -15.43
N LEU A 71 0.99 13.63 -15.74
CA LEU A 71 -0.40 13.30 -15.41
C LEU A 71 -0.56 12.52 -14.10
N ILE A 72 0.56 12.05 -13.53
CA ILE A 72 0.51 11.23 -12.31
C ILE A 72 0.02 12.03 -11.10
N VAL A 73 0.36 13.31 -10.99
CA VAL A 73 -0.12 14.17 -9.90
C VAL A 73 -1.63 14.39 -9.99
N PRO A 74 -2.22 14.78 -11.13
CA PRO A 74 -3.69 14.80 -11.29
C PRO A 74 -4.36 13.46 -10.97
N LEU A 75 -3.81 12.34 -11.38
CA LEU A 75 -4.34 11.01 -11.06
C LEU A 75 -4.30 10.75 -9.54
N THR A 76 -3.21 11.09 -8.88
CA THR A 76 -3.07 10.91 -7.42
C THR A 76 -4.06 11.80 -6.66
N ARG A 77 -4.28 13.05 -7.11
CA ARG A 77 -5.33 13.93 -6.56
C ARG A 77 -6.71 13.31 -6.69
N TYR A 78 -7.00 12.71 -7.84
CA TYR A 78 -8.24 11.96 -8.06
C TYR A 78 -8.35 10.79 -7.07
N VAL A 79 -7.29 10.00 -6.90
CA VAL A 79 -7.27 8.88 -5.95
C VAL A 79 -7.55 9.36 -4.52
N MET A 80 -6.91 10.43 -4.07
CA MET A 80 -7.16 11.02 -2.74
C MET A 80 -8.61 11.45 -2.57
N ALA A 81 -9.12 12.26 -3.50
CA ALA A 81 -10.49 12.78 -3.44
C ALA A 81 -11.54 11.66 -3.51
N GLU A 82 -11.35 10.69 -4.38
CA GLU A 82 -12.27 9.58 -4.54
C GLU A 82 -12.24 8.62 -3.35
N THR A 83 -11.08 8.38 -2.76
CA THR A 83 -10.95 7.61 -1.51
C THR A 83 -11.74 8.29 -0.38
N ILE A 84 -11.60 9.60 -0.25
CA ILE A 84 -12.35 10.39 0.74
C ILE A 84 -13.86 10.30 0.48
N ARG A 85 -14.29 10.42 -0.77
CA ARG A 85 -15.71 10.31 -1.14
C ARG A 85 -16.30 8.95 -0.76
N GLN A 86 -15.53 7.89 -0.91
CA GLN A 86 -15.96 6.51 -0.62
C GLN A 86 -15.53 6.01 0.78
N ARG A 87 -14.96 6.84 1.65
CA ARG A 87 -14.40 6.40 2.95
C ARG A 87 -15.38 5.70 3.88
N HIS A 88 -16.68 5.86 3.62
CA HIS A 88 -17.73 5.17 4.39
C HIS A 88 -17.67 3.64 4.29
N VAL A 89 -16.96 3.08 3.29
CA VAL A 89 -16.76 1.63 3.16
C VAL A 89 -15.73 1.08 4.17
N PHE A 90 -14.92 1.95 4.78
CA PHE A 90 -13.89 1.56 5.74
C PHE A 90 -14.41 1.56 7.18
N PRO A 91 -13.83 0.73 8.05
CA PRO A 91 -14.05 0.84 9.49
C PRO A 91 -13.74 2.26 10.00
N MET A 92 -14.57 2.75 10.91
CA MET A 92 -14.38 4.04 11.58
C MET A 92 -13.37 3.90 12.73
N SER A 93 -12.11 3.73 12.37
CA SER A 93 -11.02 3.50 13.32
C SER A 93 -9.74 4.20 12.89
N SER A 94 -9.07 4.86 13.82
CA SER A 94 -7.74 5.43 13.62
C SER A 94 -6.64 4.37 13.48
N GLN A 95 -6.97 3.12 13.80
CA GLN A 95 -6.07 1.97 13.61
C GLN A 95 -6.21 1.34 12.22
N PHE A 96 -7.23 1.74 11.45
CA PHE A 96 -7.41 1.24 10.09
C PHE A 96 -6.55 2.02 9.11
N HIS A 97 -5.71 1.33 8.38
CA HIS A 97 -4.73 1.90 7.44
C HIS A 97 -5.33 2.04 6.03
N VAL A 98 -5.06 3.17 5.39
CA VAL A 98 -5.36 3.39 3.98
C VAL A 98 -4.07 3.78 3.28
N GLY A 99 -3.55 2.87 2.45
CA GLY A 99 -2.33 3.05 1.68
C GLY A 99 -2.60 3.65 0.30
N ILE A 100 -1.86 4.68 -0.07
CA ILE A 100 -1.93 5.33 -1.38
C ILE A 100 -0.53 5.45 -1.97
N ASN A 101 -0.37 4.96 -3.20
CA ASN A 101 0.87 5.08 -3.96
C ASN A 101 1.09 6.52 -4.44
N VAL A 102 2.31 7.03 -4.27
CA VAL A 102 2.70 8.39 -4.64
C VAL A 102 3.98 8.37 -5.46
N ALA A 103 3.96 9.03 -6.62
CA ALA A 103 5.14 9.15 -7.46
C ALA A 103 6.17 10.16 -6.92
N PRO A 104 7.47 10.01 -7.24
CA PRO A 104 8.52 10.94 -6.78
C PRO A 104 8.26 12.38 -7.20
N SER A 105 7.68 12.60 -8.37
CA SER A 105 7.32 13.94 -8.86
C SER A 105 6.32 14.67 -7.97
N HIS A 106 5.54 13.95 -7.16
CA HIS A 106 4.63 14.51 -6.19
C HIS A 106 5.33 14.90 -4.87
N PHE A 107 6.45 14.25 -4.54
CA PHE A 107 7.30 14.56 -3.38
C PHE A 107 8.12 15.84 -3.59
N ARG A 108 7.53 16.84 -4.21
CA ARG A 108 8.14 18.15 -4.39
C ARG A 108 7.65 19.12 -3.34
N ARG A 109 8.53 20.05 -2.98
CA ARG A 109 8.25 21.06 -1.97
C ARG A 109 6.95 21.82 -2.27
N GLY A 110 6.04 21.82 -1.33
CA GLY A 110 4.77 22.54 -1.38
C GLY A 110 3.65 21.84 -2.15
N VAL A 111 3.92 20.88 -3.03
CA VAL A 111 2.88 20.26 -3.85
C VAL A 111 2.14 19.16 -3.07
N LEU A 112 2.85 18.16 -2.55
CA LEU A 112 2.23 17.05 -1.83
C LEU A 112 1.47 17.49 -0.59
N ILE A 113 2.07 18.33 0.24
CA ILE A 113 1.43 18.82 1.48
C ILE A 113 0.19 19.65 1.16
N LYS A 114 0.25 20.51 0.14
CA LYS A 114 -0.91 21.27 -0.32
C LYS A 114 -2.04 20.36 -0.78
N ASP A 115 -1.73 19.34 -1.56
CA ASP A 115 -2.71 18.38 -2.07
C ASP A 115 -3.32 17.54 -0.94
N LEU A 116 -2.51 17.09 0.03
CA LEU A 116 -3.01 16.41 1.23
C LEU A 116 -3.96 17.29 2.04
N ASN A 117 -3.63 18.55 2.22
CA ASN A 117 -4.51 19.48 2.93
C ASN A 117 -5.85 19.66 2.20
N GLN A 118 -5.81 19.76 0.87
CA GLN A 118 -6.99 20.01 0.04
C GLN A 118 -7.85 18.76 -0.15
N TYR A 119 -7.25 17.63 -0.46
CA TYR A 119 -7.97 16.42 -0.92
C TYR A 119 -8.12 15.35 0.16
N TRP A 120 -7.39 15.44 1.26
CA TRP A 120 -7.45 14.47 2.35
C TRP A 120 -7.87 15.11 3.67
N PHE A 121 -7.06 15.97 4.23
CA PHE A 121 -7.28 16.52 5.58
C PHE A 121 -8.48 17.45 5.69
N SER A 122 -8.92 18.09 4.61
CA SER A 122 -10.13 18.92 4.61
C SER A 122 -11.41 18.15 5.00
N ALA A 123 -11.43 16.85 4.78
CA ALA A 123 -12.55 15.97 5.13
C ALA A 123 -12.44 15.37 6.54
N HIS A 124 -11.35 15.62 7.27
CA HIS A 124 -11.08 15.10 8.63
C HIS A 124 -11.30 13.58 8.73
N PRO A 125 -10.67 12.75 7.87
CA PRO A 125 -10.81 11.30 7.94
C PRO A 125 -10.19 10.77 9.22
N ILE A 126 -10.81 9.75 9.82
CA ILE A 126 -10.30 9.12 11.05
C ILE A 126 -9.22 8.07 10.74
N GLN A 127 -9.26 7.46 9.57
CA GLN A 127 -8.33 6.40 9.17
C GLN A 127 -6.91 6.92 9.06
N GLN A 128 -5.94 6.03 9.33
CA GLN A 128 -4.52 6.33 9.19
C GLN A 128 -4.10 6.31 7.72
N LEU A 129 -3.66 7.45 7.20
CA LEU A 129 -3.08 7.53 5.86
C LEU A 129 -1.64 7.00 5.87
N ILE A 130 -1.33 6.14 4.90
CA ILE A 130 0.01 5.68 4.59
C ILE A 130 0.29 6.06 3.13
N LEU A 131 1.37 6.81 2.88
CA LEU A 131 1.85 7.07 1.53
C LEU A 131 2.95 6.07 1.18
N GLU A 132 2.85 5.48 0.01
CA GLU A 132 3.75 4.44 -0.46
C GLU A 132 4.61 4.96 -1.61
N ILE A 133 5.92 4.82 -1.51
CA ILE A 133 6.90 5.13 -2.55
C ILE A 133 7.77 3.91 -2.78
N THR A 134 8.20 3.68 -4.02
CA THR A 134 9.12 2.58 -4.29
C THR A 134 10.51 2.84 -3.71
N GLU A 135 11.28 1.78 -3.42
CA GLU A 135 12.66 1.90 -2.97
C GLU A 135 13.50 2.74 -3.94
N ARG A 136 13.34 2.49 -5.24
CA ARG A 136 14.04 3.24 -6.30
C ARG A 136 13.75 4.74 -6.23
N ASP A 137 12.50 5.10 -6.05
CA ASP A 137 12.05 6.49 -6.01
C ASP A 137 12.54 7.19 -4.74
N ALA A 138 12.54 6.48 -3.61
CA ALA A 138 13.07 6.98 -2.35
C ALA A 138 14.55 7.36 -2.43
N LEU A 139 15.32 6.63 -3.25
CA LEU A 139 16.76 6.86 -3.43
C LEU A 139 17.09 8.03 -4.36
N LEU A 140 16.22 8.30 -5.35
CA LEU A 140 16.56 9.22 -6.44
C LEU A 140 16.05 10.65 -6.22
N ASP A 141 14.83 10.83 -5.68
CA ASP A 141 14.13 12.11 -5.82
C ASP A 141 13.31 12.56 -4.59
N VAL A 142 13.41 11.91 -3.44
CA VAL A 142 12.62 12.29 -2.27
C VAL A 142 13.29 13.40 -1.46
N ASP A 143 12.60 14.51 -1.27
CA ASP A 143 12.99 15.54 -0.32
C ASP A 143 12.68 15.07 1.12
N TYR A 144 13.71 14.73 1.88
CA TYR A 144 13.59 14.26 3.27
C TYR A 144 12.91 15.28 4.21
N ARG A 145 12.87 16.56 3.83
CA ARG A 145 12.11 17.57 4.57
C ARG A 145 10.62 17.33 4.49
N ILE A 146 10.14 16.87 3.33
CA ILE A 146 8.73 16.49 3.14
C ILE A 146 8.38 15.28 4.00
N ALA A 147 9.25 14.29 4.10
CA ALA A 147 9.04 13.13 4.98
C ALA A 147 8.85 13.57 6.44
N ARG A 148 9.63 14.52 6.93
CA ARG A 148 9.45 15.08 8.27
C ARG A 148 8.14 15.84 8.44
N GLU A 149 7.69 16.56 7.42
CA GLU A 149 6.37 17.22 7.45
C GLU A 149 5.23 16.21 7.47
N LEU A 150 5.33 15.12 6.72
CA LEU A 150 4.37 14.03 6.74
C LEU A 150 4.24 13.42 8.14
N HIS A 151 5.36 13.14 8.80
CA HIS A 151 5.37 12.63 10.18
C HIS A 151 4.69 13.59 11.16
N ARG A 152 4.93 14.90 11.03
CA ARG A 152 4.24 15.92 11.88
C ARG A 152 2.73 15.93 11.67
N LYS A 153 2.26 15.57 10.48
CA LYS A 153 0.84 15.47 10.15
C LYS A 153 0.24 14.09 10.46
N ASN A 154 1.01 13.21 11.10
CA ASN A 154 0.63 11.84 11.38
C ASN A 154 0.30 11.03 10.12
N VAL A 155 1.02 11.31 9.03
CA VAL A 155 1.02 10.48 7.81
C VAL A 155 2.19 9.52 7.89
N LYS A 156 1.93 8.24 7.73
CA LYS A 156 2.98 7.21 7.67
C LYS A 156 3.56 7.13 6.26
N LEU A 157 4.83 6.77 6.18
CA LEU A 157 5.55 6.57 4.94
C LEU A 157 5.95 5.10 4.83
N ALA A 158 5.56 4.46 3.73
CA ALA A 158 5.95 3.09 3.40
C ALA A 158 6.90 3.08 2.20
N ILE A 159 7.90 2.21 2.26
CA ILE A 159 8.77 1.91 1.13
C ILE A 159 8.29 0.63 0.47
N ASP A 160 7.86 0.75 -0.77
CA ASP A 160 7.37 -0.34 -1.59
C ASP A 160 8.49 -1.02 -2.40
N ASP A 161 8.27 -2.25 -2.86
CA ASP A 161 9.24 -3.06 -3.63
C ASP A 161 10.61 -3.18 -2.95
N PHE A 162 10.65 -3.17 -1.61
CA PHE A 162 11.91 -3.15 -0.86
C PHE A 162 12.73 -4.43 -1.07
N GLY A 163 14.04 -4.24 -1.28
CA GLY A 163 15.01 -5.30 -1.55
C GLY A 163 15.33 -5.50 -3.03
N THR A 164 14.61 -4.86 -3.93
CA THR A 164 14.85 -4.95 -5.39
C THR A 164 15.95 -4.02 -5.89
N GLY A 165 16.35 -3.04 -5.07
CA GLY A 165 17.43 -2.10 -5.36
C GLY A 165 18.81 -2.60 -4.95
N ASN A 166 19.86 -2.00 -5.50
CA ASN A 166 21.27 -2.32 -5.23
C ASN A 166 21.94 -1.30 -4.28
N SER A 167 21.22 -0.74 -3.34
CA SER A 167 21.69 0.37 -2.53
C SER A 167 22.16 -0.04 -1.14
N SER A 168 23.01 0.79 -0.54
CA SER A 168 23.30 0.73 0.90
C SER A 168 22.03 1.12 1.67
N PHE A 169 21.87 0.62 2.90
CA PHE A 169 20.70 0.90 3.72
C PHE A 169 20.79 2.20 4.56
N SER A 170 21.86 2.98 4.37
CA SER A 170 22.09 4.20 5.16
C SER A 170 21.01 5.27 5.01
N TRP A 171 20.34 5.31 3.87
CA TRP A 171 19.25 6.26 3.60
C TRP A 171 18.00 6.00 4.48
N LEU A 172 17.81 4.78 4.96
CA LEU A 172 16.71 4.44 5.87
C LEU A 172 16.80 5.23 7.19
N GLU A 173 18.01 5.44 7.70
CA GLU A 173 18.23 6.21 8.93
C GLU A 173 17.86 7.69 8.74
N THR A 174 18.02 8.22 7.53
CA THR A 174 17.71 9.61 7.20
C THR A 174 16.21 9.79 6.87
N LEU A 175 15.67 8.92 6.04
CA LEU A 175 14.26 8.98 5.62
C LEU A 175 13.32 8.57 6.75
N ARG A 176 13.70 7.59 7.57
CA ARG A 176 12.92 7.04 8.68
C ARG A 176 11.51 6.62 8.25
N PRO A 177 11.38 5.68 7.30
CA PRO A 177 10.08 5.18 6.93
C PRO A 177 9.43 4.45 8.11
N ASP A 178 8.11 4.43 8.13
CA ASP A 178 7.32 3.72 9.15
C ASP A 178 7.13 2.25 8.78
N VAL A 179 7.14 1.95 7.47
CA VAL A 179 6.81 0.64 6.92
C VAL A 179 7.79 0.28 5.80
N LEU A 180 8.23 -0.98 5.78
CA LEU A 180 8.89 -1.60 4.63
C LEU A 180 8.00 -2.70 4.08
N LYS A 181 7.71 -2.65 2.77
CA LYS A 181 6.94 -3.68 2.06
C LYS A 181 7.92 -4.59 1.32
N ILE A 182 7.94 -5.85 1.73
CA ILE A 182 8.78 -6.89 1.13
C ILE A 182 8.17 -7.29 -0.21
N ASP A 183 8.91 -7.10 -1.30
CA ASP A 183 8.44 -7.40 -2.64
C ASP A 183 8.03 -8.87 -2.79
N LYS A 184 7.00 -9.09 -3.61
CA LYS A 184 6.45 -10.42 -3.88
C LYS A 184 7.48 -11.46 -4.36
N SER A 185 8.56 -11.02 -5.03
CA SER A 185 9.61 -11.94 -5.49
C SER A 185 10.36 -12.60 -4.34
N PHE A 186 10.52 -11.91 -3.22
CA PHE A 186 11.12 -12.46 -2.01
C PHE A 186 10.15 -13.39 -1.27
N THR A 187 8.87 -13.04 -1.21
CA THR A 187 7.82 -13.91 -0.64
C THR A 187 7.71 -15.23 -1.43
N ALA A 188 7.76 -15.16 -2.76
CA ALA A 188 7.71 -16.34 -3.63
C ALA A 188 8.90 -17.28 -3.44
N ALA A 189 10.04 -16.77 -2.99
CA ALA A 189 11.25 -17.57 -2.77
C ALA A 189 11.27 -18.33 -1.43
N ILE A 190 10.31 -18.08 -0.54
CA ILE A 190 10.22 -18.76 0.75
C ILE A 190 10.08 -20.27 0.55
N GLY A 191 10.93 -21.04 1.27
CA GLY A 191 10.98 -22.48 1.17
C GLY A 191 11.82 -23.01 0.00
N SER A 192 12.53 -22.14 -0.71
CA SER A 192 13.48 -22.49 -1.76
C SER A 192 14.92 -22.22 -1.34
N ASP A 193 15.88 -22.85 -2.02
CA ASP A 193 17.32 -22.57 -1.85
C ASP A 193 17.80 -21.38 -2.69
N ALA A 194 16.88 -20.58 -3.22
CA ALA A 194 17.21 -19.40 -4.02
C ALA A 194 17.84 -18.29 -3.16
N VAL A 195 18.68 -17.47 -3.78
CA VAL A 195 19.32 -16.30 -3.14
C VAL A 195 18.27 -15.36 -2.51
N ASN A 196 17.12 -15.21 -3.14
CA ASN A 196 16.02 -14.38 -2.63
C ASN A 196 15.48 -14.86 -1.28
N SER A 197 15.56 -16.16 -0.95
CA SER A 197 15.18 -16.66 0.38
C SER A 197 16.08 -16.10 1.48
N THR A 198 17.39 -16.06 1.25
CA THR A 198 18.35 -15.46 2.18
C THR A 198 18.13 -13.94 2.31
N VAL A 199 17.85 -13.26 1.18
CA VAL A 199 17.57 -11.82 1.19
C VAL A 199 16.31 -11.52 1.98
N THR A 200 15.27 -12.33 1.89
CA THR A 200 14.06 -12.20 2.71
C THR A 200 14.37 -12.18 4.20
N ASP A 201 15.20 -13.09 4.67
CA ASP A 201 15.61 -13.16 6.08
C ASP A 201 16.41 -11.93 6.50
N ILE A 202 17.27 -11.40 5.63
CA ILE A 202 18.04 -10.17 5.87
C ILE A 202 17.13 -8.96 6.00
N ILE A 203 16.13 -8.83 5.11
CA ILE A 203 15.16 -7.72 5.14
C ILE A 203 14.36 -7.76 6.44
N ILE A 204 13.91 -8.94 6.84
CA ILE A 204 13.16 -9.12 8.11
C ILE A 204 14.03 -8.70 9.30
N ALA A 205 15.28 -9.16 9.36
CA ALA A 205 16.21 -8.79 10.42
C ALA A 205 16.48 -7.29 10.44
N LEU A 206 16.65 -6.66 9.27
CA LEU A 206 16.85 -5.21 9.15
C LEU A 206 15.65 -4.42 9.71
N GLY A 207 14.43 -4.77 9.30
CA GLY A 207 13.21 -4.12 9.80
C GLY A 207 13.06 -4.24 11.31
N GLN A 208 13.39 -5.40 11.88
CA GLN A 208 13.37 -5.61 13.32
C GLN A 208 14.41 -4.75 14.04
N ARG A 209 15.63 -4.68 13.52
CA ARG A 209 16.70 -3.87 14.13
C ARG A 209 16.42 -2.37 14.09
N LEU A 210 15.79 -1.90 13.03
CA LEU A 210 15.42 -0.48 12.86
C LEU A 210 14.05 -0.15 13.48
N ASN A 211 13.36 -1.15 14.05
CA ASN A 211 12.01 -1.01 14.59
C ASN A 211 11.02 -0.43 13.56
N ILE A 212 11.07 -0.94 12.35
CA ILE A 212 10.19 -0.57 11.24
C ILE A 212 9.15 -1.68 11.05
N GLU A 213 7.89 -1.32 10.82
CA GLU A 213 6.83 -2.27 10.54
C GLU A 213 7.03 -2.95 9.19
N LEU A 214 6.88 -4.27 9.14
CA LEU A 214 7.10 -5.05 7.93
C LEU A 214 5.76 -5.54 7.36
N VAL A 215 5.58 -5.33 6.07
CA VAL A 215 4.50 -5.88 5.26
C VAL A 215 5.10 -6.84 4.25
N ALA A 216 4.59 -8.05 4.13
CA ALA A 216 4.96 -8.96 3.05
C ALA A 216 3.88 -8.99 1.99
N GLU A 217 4.28 -8.76 0.75
CA GLU A 217 3.42 -8.80 -0.42
C GLU A 217 3.46 -10.16 -1.13
N GLY A 218 2.44 -10.43 -1.94
CA GLY A 218 2.39 -11.62 -2.76
C GLY A 218 2.27 -12.92 -1.97
N VAL A 219 1.65 -12.88 -0.80
CA VAL A 219 1.38 -14.09 0.00
C VAL A 219 0.28 -14.89 -0.67
N GLU A 220 0.62 -16.10 -1.14
CA GLU A 220 -0.29 -16.96 -1.89
C GLU A 220 -0.57 -18.29 -1.18
N THR A 221 0.32 -18.73 -0.27
CA THR A 221 0.21 -20.01 0.42
C THR A 221 0.22 -19.87 1.94
N GLN A 222 -0.41 -20.84 2.62
CA GLN A 222 -0.38 -20.91 4.08
C GLN A 222 1.04 -21.10 4.62
N GLU A 223 1.89 -21.79 3.87
CA GLU A 223 3.29 -22.01 4.24
C GLU A 223 4.08 -20.69 4.27
N GLN A 224 3.90 -19.86 3.24
CA GLN A 224 4.47 -18.51 3.21
C GLN A 224 3.97 -17.68 4.39
N ALA A 225 2.67 -17.67 4.66
CA ALA A 225 2.09 -16.93 5.77
C ALA A 225 2.64 -17.38 7.12
N LYS A 226 2.77 -18.69 7.35
CA LYS A 226 3.35 -19.24 8.58
C LYS A 226 4.82 -18.84 8.75
N TYR A 227 5.61 -18.94 7.69
CA TYR A 227 7.02 -18.57 7.70
C TYR A 227 7.18 -17.09 8.09
N LEU A 228 6.48 -16.19 7.39
CA LEU A 228 6.54 -14.75 7.61
C LEU A 228 6.11 -14.37 9.04
N ARG A 229 5.03 -14.96 9.53
CA ARG A 229 4.56 -14.77 10.89
C ARG A 229 5.58 -15.22 11.94
N ARG A 230 6.18 -16.40 11.76
CA ARG A 230 7.20 -16.94 12.66
C ARG A 230 8.44 -16.06 12.72
N HIS A 231 8.82 -15.43 11.61
CA HIS A 231 9.97 -14.54 11.52
C HIS A 231 9.68 -13.09 11.92
N GLY A 232 8.45 -12.80 12.36
CA GLY A 232 8.10 -11.50 12.93
C GLY A 232 7.63 -10.46 11.93
N VAL A 233 7.19 -10.84 10.74
CA VAL A 233 6.52 -9.94 9.81
C VAL A 233 5.14 -9.60 10.39
N HIS A 234 4.79 -8.31 10.37
CA HIS A 234 3.62 -7.79 11.06
C HIS A 234 2.34 -7.90 10.25
N ILE A 235 2.43 -7.66 8.95
CA ILE A 235 1.28 -7.51 8.05
C ILE A 235 1.51 -8.37 6.81
N LEU A 236 0.45 -9.02 6.34
CA LEU A 236 0.46 -9.86 5.15
C LEU A 236 -0.55 -9.36 4.13
N GLN A 237 -0.14 -9.38 2.86
CA GLN A 237 -0.96 -8.99 1.71
C GLN A 237 -0.75 -10.01 0.59
N GLY A 238 -1.82 -10.46 -0.03
CA GLY A 238 -1.71 -11.38 -1.17
C GLY A 238 -2.98 -12.15 -1.48
N TYR A 239 -2.92 -12.94 -2.54
CA TYR A 239 -4.06 -13.69 -3.07
C TYR A 239 -4.55 -14.80 -2.15
N LEU A 240 -3.72 -15.22 -1.16
CA LEU A 240 -4.18 -16.11 -0.10
C LEU A 240 -5.42 -15.56 0.62
N TYR A 241 -5.51 -14.25 0.75
CA TYR A 241 -6.57 -13.56 1.49
C TYR A 241 -7.60 -12.93 0.57
N ALA A 242 -7.15 -12.15 -0.39
CA ALA A 242 -7.99 -11.51 -1.38
C ALA A 242 -7.17 -11.00 -2.58
N GLN A 243 -7.75 -11.08 -3.76
CA GLN A 243 -7.29 -10.31 -4.90
C GLN A 243 -7.76 -8.85 -4.77
N PRO A 244 -7.14 -7.90 -5.48
CA PRO A 244 -7.69 -6.56 -5.59
C PRO A 244 -9.16 -6.60 -6.02
N MET A 245 -9.99 -5.84 -5.32
CA MET A 245 -11.44 -5.77 -5.56
C MET A 245 -11.90 -4.33 -5.72
N PRO A 246 -12.99 -4.07 -6.44
CA PRO A 246 -13.62 -2.75 -6.43
C PRO A 246 -13.89 -2.28 -5.00
N LEU A 247 -13.65 -1.02 -4.72
CA LEU A 247 -13.76 -0.47 -3.35
C LEU A 247 -15.16 -0.69 -2.76
N ARG A 248 -16.20 -0.65 -3.60
CA ARG A 248 -17.60 -0.93 -3.20
C ARG A 248 -17.83 -2.34 -2.66
N ASP A 249 -16.98 -3.30 -3.02
CA ASP A 249 -17.13 -4.72 -2.61
C ASP A 249 -16.42 -5.01 -1.28
N PHE A 250 -15.58 -4.09 -0.81
CA PHE A 250 -14.79 -4.27 0.41
C PHE A 250 -15.65 -4.52 1.67
N PRO A 251 -16.76 -3.80 1.94
CA PRO A 251 -17.57 -4.06 3.13
C PRO A 251 -18.13 -5.48 3.18
N LYS A 252 -18.56 -6.02 2.04
CA LYS A 252 -19.06 -7.39 1.95
C LYS A 252 -17.95 -8.42 2.21
N TRP A 253 -16.77 -8.20 1.62
CA TRP A 253 -15.62 -9.04 1.87
C TRP A 253 -15.21 -9.00 3.34
N LEU A 254 -15.14 -7.82 3.94
CA LEU A 254 -14.76 -7.63 5.35
C LEU A 254 -15.71 -8.36 6.30
N ALA A 255 -17.00 -8.29 6.07
CA ALA A 255 -18.03 -8.96 6.87
C ALA A 255 -17.91 -10.49 6.82
N GLY A 256 -17.49 -11.05 5.68
CA GLY A 256 -17.29 -12.50 5.49
C GLY A 256 -15.94 -13.05 5.94
N SER A 257 -14.96 -12.19 6.16
CA SER A 257 -13.56 -12.59 6.37
C SER A 257 -13.10 -12.52 7.83
N GLN A 258 -13.90 -11.93 8.71
CA GLN A 258 -13.55 -11.86 10.12
C GLN A 258 -13.72 -13.24 10.78
N PRO A 259 -12.71 -13.75 11.53
CA PRO A 259 -12.92 -14.92 12.36
C PRO A 259 -14.05 -14.61 13.36
N PRO A 260 -14.90 -15.59 13.70
CA PRO A 260 -15.94 -15.38 14.70
C PRO A 260 -15.30 -14.82 15.99
N PRO A 261 -15.98 -13.89 16.68
CA PRO A 261 -15.45 -13.33 17.92
C PRO A 261 -15.09 -14.49 18.84
N ALA A 262 -13.88 -14.42 19.42
CA ALA A 262 -13.41 -15.43 20.35
C ALA A 262 -14.49 -15.61 21.43
N GLN A 263 -15.09 -16.80 21.48
CA GLN A 263 -15.98 -17.15 22.57
C GLN A 263 -15.13 -17.12 23.83
N HIS A 264 -15.31 -16.12 24.65
CA HIS A 264 -14.85 -16.15 26.01
C HIS A 264 -15.60 -17.29 26.71
N ASN A 265 -15.03 -18.49 26.67
CA ASN A 265 -15.40 -19.52 27.61
C ASN A 265 -14.95 -19.05 28.99
N GLY A 266 -15.81 -18.29 29.61
CA GLY A 266 -15.71 -17.95 31.00
C GLY A 266 -15.90 -19.21 31.84
N HIS A 267 -14.83 -19.97 32.05
CA HIS A 267 -14.73 -20.85 33.17
C HIS A 267 -14.56 -19.98 34.44
N ILE A 268 -15.68 -19.57 35.01
CA ILE A 268 -15.71 -19.12 36.37
C ILE A 268 -15.45 -20.34 37.25
N THR A 269 -14.22 -20.47 37.71
CA THR A 269 -13.89 -21.45 38.77
C THR A 269 -14.52 -20.93 40.07
N PRO A 270 -15.41 -21.67 40.73
CA PRO A 270 -15.97 -21.22 42.01
C PRO A 270 -14.84 -21.21 43.04
N ILE A 271 -14.66 -20.06 43.71
CA ILE A 271 -13.79 -19.94 44.86
C ILE A 271 -14.48 -20.70 46.02
N MET A 272 -13.90 -21.81 46.45
CA MET A 272 -14.31 -22.49 47.66
C MET A 272 -13.97 -21.61 48.89
N PRO A 273 -14.87 -21.44 49.84
CA PRO A 273 -14.54 -20.77 51.10
C PRO A 273 -13.65 -21.66 51.96
N LEU A 274 -12.55 -21.08 52.44
CA LEU A 274 -11.69 -21.68 53.46
C LEU A 274 -12.45 -21.79 54.78
N ARG A 275 -12.46 -23.00 55.31
CA ARG A 275 -12.80 -23.26 56.73
C ARG A 275 -11.55 -23.17 57.58
#